data_b98a9f5a91122f31b9b635068f1cbb7d
#
_entry.id   b98a9f5a91122f31b9b635068f1cbb7d
#
_cell.length_a   1.000
_cell.length_b   1.000
_cell.length_c   1.000
_cell.angle_alpha   90.00
_cell.angle_beta   90.00
_cell.angle_gamma   90.00
#
_symmetry.space_group_name_H-M   'P 1'
#
loop_
_entity.id
_entity.type
_entity.pdbx_description
1 polymer ?
#
loop_
_entity_poly.entity_id
_entity_poly.type
_entity_poly.pdbx_seq_one_letter_code
_entity_poly.pdbx_strand_id
1 'polypeptide(L)'
;MAGLAGCSDQGTTTHSFVYAHDIPGHVQYAAANGPVPVAIFRDPFPNDPANAAVLAAMQHRNPGPPVTFVNATSAPGSGAYRVIVAFGTPRVAGCRAPAASAPAPEGTDVSAAFCTGDHLISEAWASGGRIDTAEDPRFARLMQDLLSALMPYNDPSLNNTGGSGGAM
;
A
#
# COMPACT_ATOMS: atom_id res chain seq x y z
N MET A 1 0.63 -43.84 10.17
CA MET A 1 0.42 -42.57 10.84
C MET A 1 0.52 -41.47 9.80
N ALA A 2 -0.62 -40.94 9.35
CA ALA A 2 -0.66 -39.87 8.38
C ALA A 2 -0.61 -38.54 9.14
N GLY A 3 0.51 -37.81 9.01
CA GLY A 3 0.67 -36.48 9.54
C GLY A 3 -0.17 -35.49 8.74
N LEU A 4 -1.19 -34.92 9.34
CA LEU A 4 -1.88 -33.75 8.82
C LEU A 4 -0.91 -32.56 8.84
N ALA A 5 -0.33 -32.24 7.69
CA ALA A 5 0.34 -30.96 7.51
C ALA A 5 -0.75 -29.89 7.58
N GLY A 6 -0.87 -29.24 8.72
CA GLY A 6 -1.70 -28.07 8.87
C GLY A 6 -1.16 -26.97 7.99
N CYS A 7 -1.87 -26.63 6.91
CA CYS A 7 -1.68 -25.38 6.19
C CYS A 7 -2.07 -24.25 7.16
N SER A 8 -1.11 -23.70 7.87
CA SER A 8 -1.28 -22.39 8.49
C SER A 8 -1.24 -21.37 7.36
N ASP A 9 -2.39 -21.09 6.77
CA ASP A 9 -2.59 -19.91 5.94
C ASP A 9 -2.47 -18.72 6.90
N GLN A 10 -1.26 -18.19 7.03
CA GLN A 10 -1.02 -16.97 7.79
C GLN A 10 -1.59 -15.83 6.95
N GLY A 11 -2.86 -15.54 7.21
CA GLY A 11 -3.57 -14.46 6.55
C GLY A 11 -2.87 -13.13 6.77
N THR A 12 -2.85 -12.30 5.74
CA THR A 12 -2.38 -10.93 5.83
C THR A 12 -3.35 -10.15 6.73
N THR A 13 -2.83 -9.46 7.74
CA THR A 13 -3.61 -8.52 8.54
C THR A 13 -3.34 -7.12 8.02
N THR A 14 -4.39 -6.40 7.63
CA THR A 14 -4.27 -5.02 7.16
C THR A 14 -5.08 -4.08 8.04
N HIS A 15 -4.53 -2.89 8.22
CA HIS A 15 -5.21 -1.78 8.88
C HIS A 15 -5.01 -0.52 8.04
N SER A 16 -5.98 0.38 8.07
CA SER A 16 -5.88 1.66 7.38
C SER A 16 -6.51 2.79 8.17
N PHE A 17 -5.98 4.00 7.99
CA PHE A 17 -6.59 5.23 8.41
C PHE A 17 -6.75 6.16 7.21
N VAL A 18 -7.89 6.80 7.12
CA VAL A 18 -8.28 7.72 6.07
C VAL A 18 -8.41 9.10 6.67
N TYR A 19 -7.72 10.07 6.09
CA TYR A 19 -7.73 11.46 6.56
C TYR A 19 -8.45 12.39 5.58
N ALA A 20 -8.45 12.07 4.28
CA ALA A 20 -9.16 12.83 3.26
C ALA A 20 -10.57 12.26 3.03
N HIS A 21 -11.52 13.13 2.69
CA HIS A 21 -12.90 12.73 2.46
C HIS A 21 -13.15 12.07 1.10
N ASP A 22 -12.30 12.31 0.11
CA ASP A 22 -12.47 11.84 -1.26
C ASP A 22 -11.24 11.10 -1.76
N ILE A 23 -10.96 9.94 -1.21
CA ILE A 23 -9.83 9.11 -1.69
C ILE A 23 -10.03 8.65 -3.13
N PRO A 24 -11.22 8.20 -3.59
CA PRO A 24 -11.42 7.87 -4.99
C PRO A 24 -11.07 9.00 -5.95
N GLY A 25 -11.41 10.24 -5.66
CA GLY A 25 -11.03 11.40 -6.46
C GLY A 25 -9.52 11.63 -6.49
N HIS A 26 -8.84 11.47 -5.36
CA HIS A 26 -7.38 11.53 -5.30
C HIS A 26 -6.72 10.42 -6.13
N VAL A 27 -7.22 9.20 -6.09
CA VAL A 27 -6.71 8.07 -6.89
C VAL A 27 -6.94 8.30 -8.37
N GLN A 28 -8.12 8.77 -8.78
CA GLN A 28 -8.42 9.11 -10.17
C GLN A 28 -7.49 10.20 -10.70
N TYR A 29 -7.30 11.25 -9.91
CA TYR A 29 -6.41 12.34 -10.30
C TYR A 29 -4.95 11.87 -10.42
N ALA A 30 -4.48 11.07 -9.46
CA ALA A 30 -3.14 10.50 -9.49
C ALA A 30 -2.93 9.60 -10.73
N ALA A 31 -3.90 8.74 -11.06
CA ALA A 31 -3.84 7.87 -12.22
C ALA A 31 -3.83 8.65 -13.56
N ALA A 32 -4.55 9.78 -13.62
CA ALA A 32 -4.67 10.59 -14.82
C ALA A 32 -3.47 11.51 -15.08
N ASN A 33 -2.70 11.87 -14.05
CA ASN A 33 -1.65 12.88 -14.15
C ASN A 33 -0.22 12.32 -14.22
N GLY A 34 -0.08 11.04 -14.49
CA GLY A 34 1.22 10.41 -14.75
C GLY A 34 1.70 9.54 -13.60
N PRO A 35 2.96 9.07 -13.67
CA PRO A 35 3.50 8.16 -12.69
C PRO A 35 3.58 8.78 -11.29
N VAL A 36 3.21 8.01 -10.27
CA VAL A 36 3.29 8.39 -8.87
C VAL A 36 4.64 7.93 -8.30
N PRO A 37 5.49 8.85 -7.82
CA PRO A 37 6.75 8.48 -7.22
C PRO A 37 6.54 7.77 -5.88
N VAL A 38 7.31 6.71 -5.67
CA VAL A 38 7.33 5.90 -4.45
C VAL A 38 8.70 5.98 -3.80
N ALA A 39 8.74 6.46 -2.57
CA ALA A 39 9.93 6.39 -1.72
C ALA A 39 9.86 5.10 -0.90
N ILE A 40 10.80 4.19 -1.12
CA ILE A 40 10.85 2.88 -0.46
C ILE A 40 11.98 2.87 0.55
N PHE A 41 11.66 2.54 1.79
CA PHE A 41 12.59 2.46 2.90
C PHE A 41 12.67 1.04 3.41
N ARG A 42 13.89 0.57 3.69
CA ARG A 42 14.18 -0.77 4.23
C ARG A 42 13.62 -1.88 3.36
N ASP A 43 13.94 -1.83 2.06
CA ASP A 43 13.61 -2.91 1.14
C ASP A 43 13.99 -4.26 1.76
N PRO A 44 13.06 -5.22 1.87
CA PRO A 44 13.35 -6.52 2.43
C PRO A 44 14.26 -7.39 1.56
N PHE A 45 14.49 -6.98 0.31
CA PHE A 45 15.30 -7.70 -0.67
C PHE A 45 16.62 -6.96 -0.92
N PRO A 46 17.71 -7.30 -0.21
CA PRO A 46 18.95 -6.50 -0.20
C PRO A 46 19.65 -6.40 -1.56
N ASN A 47 19.31 -7.27 -2.50
CA ASN A 47 19.90 -7.29 -3.85
C ASN A 47 18.93 -6.76 -4.92
N ASP A 48 17.87 -6.06 -4.53
CA ASP A 48 16.89 -5.51 -5.46
C ASP A 48 17.34 -4.14 -5.98
N PRO A 49 17.84 -4.04 -7.23
CA PRO A 49 18.31 -2.78 -7.77
C PRO A 49 17.13 -1.81 -7.92
N ALA A 50 17.28 -0.61 -7.36
CA ALA A 50 16.27 0.45 -7.42
C ALA A 50 14.88 0.03 -6.92
N ASN A 51 14.81 -0.92 -5.99
CA ASN A 51 13.56 -1.46 -5.42
C ASN A 51 12.60 -2.03 -6.49
N ALA A 52 13.16 -2.63 -7.54
CA ALA A 52 12.40 -3.08 -8.71
C ALA A 52 11.33 -4.13 -8.35
N ALA A 53 11.64 -5.04 -7.44
CA ALA A 53 10.70 -6.09 -7.01
C ALA A 53 9.51 -5.51 -6.24
N VAL A 54 9.76 -4.54 -5.35
CA VAL A 54 8.69 -3.86 -4.61
C VAL A 54 7.80 -3.08 -5.58
N LEU A 55 8.40 -2.30 -6.48
CA LEU A 55 7.65 -1.55 -7.49
C LEU A 55 6.83 -2.47 -8.41
N ALA A 56 7.40 -3.59 -8.86
CA ALA A 56 6.68 -4.57 -9.68
C ALA A 56 5.47 -5.17 -8.93
N ALA A 57 5.63 -5.44 -7.63
CA ALA A 57 4.54 -5.93 -6.81
C ALA A 57 3.43 -4.88 -6.55
N MET A 58 3.73 -3.59 -6.72
CA MET A 58 2.75 -2.51 -6.58
C MET A 58 1.98 -2.21 -7.86
N GLN A 59 2.57 -2.45 -9.04
CA GLN A 59 1.99 -2.04 -10.32
C GLN A 59 0.57 -2.59 -10.53
N HIS A 60 -0.36 -1.68 -10.81
CA HIS A 60 -1.75 -1.97 -11.18
C HIS A 60 -2.52 -2.84 -10.15
N ARG A 61 -2.13 -2.79 -8.89
CA ARG A 61 -2.77 -3.56 -7.81
C ARG A 61 -3.67 -2.73 -6.90
N ASN A 62 -3.70 -1.42 -7.08
CA ASN A 62 -4.67 -0.58 -6.41
C ASN A 62 -6.07 -0.81 -6.99
N PRO A 63 -7.13 -0.74 -6.18
CA PRO A 63 -8.50 -0.75 -6.69
C PRO A 63 -8.79 0.53 -7.48
N GLY A 64 -9.70 0.44 -8.47
CA GLY A 64 -10.08 1.58 -9.32
C GLY A 64 -9.13 1.80 -10.49
N PRO A 65 -8.98 3.05 -10.97
CA PRO A 65 -8.09 3.37 -12.07
C PRO A 65 -6.65 2.97 -11.76
N PRO A 66 -5.96 2.27 -12.68
CA PRO A 66 -4.62 1.78 -12.41
C PRO A 66 -3.63 2.93 -12.26
N VAL A 67 -2.95 2.96 -11.14
CA VAL A 67 -1.86 3.91 -10.87
C VAL A 67 -0.54 3.28 -11.28
N THR A 68 0.26 4.02 -12.04
CA THR A 68 1.63 3.63 -12.36
C THR A 68 2.57 4.16 -11.29
N PHE A 69 3.34 3.29 -10.68
CA PHE A 69 4.31 3.62 -9.65
C PHE A 69 5.73 3.64 -10.22
N VAL A 70 6.53 4.62 -9.80
CA VAL A 70 7.94 4.73 -10.19
C VAL A 70 8.80 5.02 -8.96
N ASN A 71 10.07 4.64 -9.01
CA ASN A 71 10.98 4.98 -7.93
C ASN A 71 11.12 6.50 -7.79
N ALA A 72 11.01 7.02 -6.57
CA ALA A 72 11.09 8.46 -6.29
C ALA A 72 12.44 9.08 -6.73
N THR A 73 13.52 8.30 -6.77
CA THR A 73 14.82 8.76 -7.27
C THR A 73 14.85 8.92 -8.79
N SER A 74 13.94 8.24 -9.51
CA SER A 74 13.84 8.28 -10.97
C SER A 74 12.81 9.29 -11.48
N ALA A 75 11.94 9.79 -10.60
CA ALA A 75 10.93 10.78 -10.93
C ALA A 75 11.33 12.13 -10.33
N PRO A 76 11.77 13.11 -11.12
CA PRO A 76 11.90 14.47 -10.64
C PRO A 76 10.52 14.94 -10.20
N GLY A 77 10.41 15.35 -8.93
CA GLY A 77 9.18 15.61 -8.18
C GLY A 77 8.24 16.67 -8.76
N SER A 78 7.62 16.35 -9.87
CA SER A 78 6.62 17.21 -10.52
C SER A 78 5.18 16.75 -10.26
N GLY A 79 4.97 15.63 -9.60
CA GLY A 79 3.64 15.15 -9.23
C GLY A 79 3.20 15.68 -7.87
N ALA A 80 1.97 16.19 -7.76
CA ALA A 80 1.40 16.56 -6.48
C ALA A 80 1.30 15.35 -5.53
N TYR A 81 1.27 14.14 -6.06
CA TYR A 81 1.08 12.88 -5.32
C TYR A 81 2.38 12.10 -5.16
N ARG A 82 2.51 11.44 -4.03
CA ARG A 82 3.60 10.50 -3.74
C ARG A 82 3.13 9.41 -2.79
N VAL A 83 3.80 8.28 -2.82
CA VAL A 83 3.64 7.20 -1.85
C VAL A 83 4.95 6.99 -1.11
N ILE A 84 4.87 6.77 0.19
CA ILE A 84 5.99 6.36 1.03
C ILE A 84 5.69 4.94 1.48
N VAL A 85 6.64 4.03 1.29
CA VAL A 85 6.56 2.64 1.73
C VAL A 85 7.74 2.35 2.63
N ALA A 86 7.50 1.75 3.78
CA ALA A 86 8.54 1.36 4.71
C ALA A 86 8.31 -0.04 5.25
N PHE A 87 9.35 -0.88 5.21
CA PHE A 87 9.32 -2.22 5.73
C PHE A 87 9.91 -2.28 7.15
N GLY A 88 9.40 -3.19 7.97
CA GLY A 88 9.92 -3.43 9.31
C GLY A 88 9.67 -2.29 10.31
N THR A 89 8.78 -1.36 9.99
CA THR A 89 8.34 -0.33 10.92
C THR A 89 6.85 -0.45 11.18
N PRO A 90 6.37 -0.22 12.41
CA PRO A 90 4.95 -0.33 12.70
C PRO A 90 4.11 0.75 11.99
N ARG A 91 4.71 1.91 11.67
CA ARG A 91 4.02 3.01 10.96
C ARG A 91 4.99 3.94 10.25
N VAL A 92 4.57 4.39 9.07
CA VAL A 92 5.12 5.61 8.46
C VAL A 92 4.47 6.80 9.17
N ALA A 93 5.29 7.69 9.72
CA ALA A 93 4.78 8.87 10.41
C ALA A 93 4.42 9.98 9.38
N GLY A 94 3.24 9.87 8.79
CA GLY A 94 2.74 10.84 7.82
C GLY A 94 3.54 10.87 6.52
N CYS A 95 3.69 12.06 5.93
CA CYS A 95 4.33 12.25 4.61
C CYS A 95 5.84 12.47 4.67
N ARG A 96 6.50 11.99 5.71
CA ARG A 96 7.95 12.13 5.93
C ARG A 96 8.64 10.78 5.89
N ALA A 97 9.93 10.80 5.57
CA ALA A 97 10.77 9.63 5.70
C ALA A 97 10.69 9.07 7.14
N PRO A 98 10.55 7.76 7.32
CA PRO A 98 10.57 7.17 8.65
C PRO A 98 11.90 7.41 9.33
N ALA A 99 11.89 7.64 10.64
CA ALA A 99 13.12 7.75 11.41
C ALA A 99 13.92 6.45 11.29
N ALA A 100 15.22 6.58 11.07
CA ALA A 100 16.12 5.43 11.01
C ALA A 100 16.28 4.86 12.41
N SER A 101 15.44 3.92 12.80
CA SER A 101 15.72 3.13 14.01
C SER A 101 14.68 2.03 14.21
N ALA A 102 15.12 0.91 14.39
CA ALA A 102 14.74 -0.32 15.06
C ALA A 102 15.07 -1.52 14.18
N PRO A 103 15.61 -2.60 14.73
CA PRO A 103 15.77 -3.84 13.99
C PRO A 103 14.39 -4.29 13.47
N ALA A 104 14.36 -4.80 12.23
CA ALA A 104 13.15 -5.35 11.64
C ALA A 104 12.59 -6.44 12.57
N PRO A 105 11.32 -6.39 12.96
CA PRO A 105 10.70 -7.51 13.66
C PRO A 105 10.74 -8.77 12.81
N GLU A 106 10.63 -9.92 13.44
CA GLU A 106 10.49 -11.19 12.74
C GLU A 106 9.18 -11.16 11.95
N GLY A 107 9.26 -11.20 10.61
CA GLY A 107 8.13 -11.13 9.71
C GLY A 107 8.26 -10.00 8.69
N THR A 108 7.40 -10.03 7.70
CA THR A 108 7.32 -8.96 6.69
C THR A 108 6.19 -8.02 7.05
N ASP A 109 6.54 -6.96 7.78
CA ASP A 109 5.63 -5.87 8.08
C ASP A 109 5.92 -4.71 7.13
N VAL A 110 4.88 -4.12 6.60
CA VAL A 110 4.97 -2.98 5.69
C VAL A 110 3.97 -1.91 6.07
N SER A 111 4.38 -0.67 6.02
CA SER A 111 3.52 0.49 6.17
C SER A 111 3.66 1.43 4.98
N ALA A 112 2.59 2.15 4.66
CA ALA A 112 2.60 3.10 3.57
C ALA A 112 1.77 4.34 3.90
N ALA A 113 2.14 5.46 3.28
CA ALA A 113 1.40 6.71 3.30
C ALA A 113 1.18 7.20 1.88
N PHE A 114 -0.04 7.61 1.57
CA PHE A 114 -0.40 8.29 0.33
C PHE A 114 -0.56 9.78 0.61
N CYS A 115 0.18 10.60 -0.11
CA CYS A 115 0.34 12.02 0.18
C CYS A 115 0.13 12.89 -1.05
N THR A 116 -0.35 14.11 -0.83
CA THR A 116 -0.31 15.20 -1.81
C THR A 116 0.46 16.37 -1.19
N GLY A 117 1.61 16.70 -1.77
CA GLY A 117 2.56 17.58 -1.09
C GLY A 117 2.91 17.05 0.30
N ASP A 118 2.72 17.85 1.34
CA ASP A 118 2.94 17.46 2.74
C ASP A 118 1.66 17.01 3.46
N HIS A 119 0.54 16.92 2.73
CA HIS A 119 -0.73 16.50 3.29
C HIS A 119 -0.93 14.99 3.17
N LEU A 120 -1.18 14.34 4.31
CA LEU A 120 -1.52 12.94 4.38
C LEU A 120 -2.96 12.71 3.93
N ILE A 121 -3.14 11.90 2.89
CA ILE A 121 -4.46 11.49 2.39
C ILE A 121 -4.92 10.24 3.13
N SER A 122 -4.06 9.23 3.18
CA SER A 122 -4.32 7.96 3.86
C SER A 122 -3.03 7.30 4.28
N GLU A 123 -3.12 6.44 5.27
CA GLU A 123 -2.05 5.54 5.66
C GLU A 123 -2.59 4.13 5.85
N ALA A 124 -1.76 3.15 5.58
CA ALA A 124 -2.09 1.74 5.78
C ALA A 124 -0.86 0.98 6.24
N TRP A 125 -1.09 -0.12 6.93
CA TRP A 125 -0.04 -1.09 7.24
C TRP A 125 -0.60 -2.50 7.10
N ALA A 126 0.26 -3.41 6.70
CA ALA A 126 -0.03 -4.81 6.54
C ALA A 126 1.06 -5.65 7.19
N SER A 127 0.65 -6.71 7.85
CA SER A 127 1.53 -7.71 8.43
C SER A 127 1.37 -9.01 7.69
N GLY A 128 2.48 -9.55 7.17
CA GLY A 128 2.57 -10.89 6.61
C GLY A 128 3.48 -11.77 7.45
N GLY A 129 3.43 -13.08 7.22
CA GLY A 129 4.45 -13.99 7.72
C GLY A 129 5.81 -13.69 7.07
N ARG A 130 6.85 -14.40 7.48
CA ARG A 130 8.18 -14.25 6.90
C ARG A 130 8.15 -14.53 5.39
N ILE A 131 8.60 -13.57 4.61
CA ILE A 131 8.73 -13.64 3.14
C ILE A 131 10.20 -13.41 2.82
N ASP A 132 10.86 -14.42 2.28
CA ASP A 132 12.31 -14.40 2.07
C ASP A 132 12.69 -13.97 0.64
N THR A 133 11.77 -14.08 -0.33
CA THR A 133 12.00 -13.72 -1.73
C THR A 133 10.85 -12.92 -2.34
N ALA A 134 11.17 -12.11 -3.34
CA ALA A 134 10.18 -11.30 -4.05
C ALA A 134 9.22 -12.16 -4.91
N GLU A 135 9.64 -13.34 -5.31
CA GLU A 135 8.86 -14.30 -6.11
C GLU A 135 7.81 -15.05 -5.27
N ASP A 136 7.90 -14.97 -3.94
CA ASP A 136 6.89 -15.57 -3.07
C ASP A 136 5.51 -14.92 -3.35
N PRO A 137 4.50 -15.70 -3.74
CA PRO A 137 3.19 -15.15 -4.08
C PRO A 137 2.53 -14.41 -2.92
N ARG A 138 2.94 -14.69 -1.68
CA ARG A 138 2.48 -13.96 -0.49
C ARG A 138 2.95 -12.51 -0.50
N PHE A 139 4.11 -12.20 -1.10
CA PHE A 139 4.59 -10.83 -1.22
C PHE A 139 3.68 -10.00 -2.11
N ALA A 140 3.33 -10.51 -3.29
CA ALA A 140 2.41 -9.82 -4.18
C ALA A 140 1.04 -9.58 -3.53
N ARG A 141 0.54 -10.55 -2.77
CA ARG A 141 -0.72 -10.42 -2.02
C ARG A 141 -0.60 -9.38 -0.91
N LEU A 142 0.48 -9.39 -0.14
CA LEU A 142 0.75 -8.40 0.91
C LEU A 142 0.71 -6.98 0.35
N MET A 143 1.38 -6.75 -0.79
CA MET A 143 1.40 -5.43 -1.43
C MET A 143 0.02 -5.06 -2.02
N GLN A 144 -0.72 -6.01 -2.55
CA GLN A 144 -2.08 -5.78 -3.02
C GLN A 144 -3.03 -5.39 -1.88
N ASP A 145 -2.96 -6.10 -0.75
CA ASP A 145 -3.78 -5.83 0.43
C ASP A 145 -3.42 -4.45 1.01
N LEU A 146 -2.13 -4.12 1.07
CA LEU A 146 -1.65 -2.80 1.49
C LEU A 146 -2.21 -1.70 0.60
N LEU A 147 -2.12 -1.83 -0.73
CA LEU A 147 -2.62 -0.83 -1.67
C LEU A 147 -4.14 -0.70 -1.64
N SER A 148 -4.85 -1.80 -1.44
CA SER A 148 -6.31 -1.78 -1.31
C SER A 148 -6.76 -1.04 -0.05
N ALA A 149 -5.99 -1.14 1.03
CA ALA A 149 -6.23 -0.41 2.27
C ALA A 149 -5.78 1.06 2.18
N LEU A 150 -4.68 1.32 1.46
CA LEU A 150 -4.12 2.67 1.29
C LEU A 150 -4.96 3.53 0.34
N MET A 151 -5.47 2.94 -0.74
CA MET A 151 -6.21 3.61 -1.81
C MET A 151 -7.59 2.95 -2.01
N PRO A 152 -8.47 2.95 -0.99
CA PRO A 152 -9.79 2.37 -1.14
C PRO A 152 -10.57 3.13 -2.22
N TYR A 153 -11.17 2.38 -3.15
CA TYR A 153 -11.92 2.98 -4.27
C TYR A 153 -13.42 2.94 -4.06
N ASN A 154 -13.92 2.11 -3.15
CA ASN A 154 -15.33 2.05 -2.82
C ASN A 154 -15.71 3.28 -1.98
N ASP A 155 -16.44 4.19 -2.57
CA ASP A 155 -17.05 5.29 -1.85
C ASP A 155 -18.30 4.76 -1.13
N PRO A 156 -18.31 4.66 0.20
CA PRO A 156 -19.49 4.21 0.94
C PRO A 156 -20.70 5.14 0.75
N SER A 157 -20.50 6.37 0.29
CA SER A 157 -21.60 7.31 -0.01
C SER A 157 -22.38 6.92 -1.26
N LEU A 158 -21.76 6.17 -2.19
CA LEU A 158 -22.43 5.70 -3.41
C LEU A 158 -23.29 4.45 -3.17
N ASN A 159 -23.12 3.77 -2.06
CA ASN A 159 -23.90 2.58 -1.70
C ASN A 159 -25.21 2.92 -0.95
N ASN A 160 -25.47 4.18 -0.68
CA ASN A 160 -26.64 4.60 0.13
C ASN A 160 -27.84 5.10 -0.71
N THR A 161 -27.88 4.82 -2.02
CA THR A 161 -28.99 5.19 -2.90
C THR A 161 -30.04 4.07 -3.08
N GLY A 162 -30.10 3.10 -2.16
CA GLY A 162 -31.02 2.00 -2.26
C GLY A 162 -31.87 1.78 -1.01
N GLY A 163 -32.81 2.68 -0.68
CA GLY A 163 -33.66 2.37 0.47
C GLY A 163 -34.64 3.43 0.93
N SER A 164 -35.35 4.13 0.04
CA SER A 164 -36.61 4.73 0.42
C SER A 164 -37.71 4.34 -0.55
N GLY A 165 -38.08 3.06 -0.52
CA GLY A 165 -39.36 2.59 -1.01
C GLY A 165 -40.39 2.92 0.04
N GLY A 166 -41.05 4.08 -0.12
CA GLY A 166 -42.21 4.42 0.69
C GLY A 166 -43.32 3.41 0.46
N ALA A 167 -43.76 2.78 1.53
CA ALA A 167 -45.05 2.13 1.58
C ALA A 167 -46.11 3.20 1.84
N MET A 168 -47.04 3.32 0.93
CA MET A 168 -48.40 3.79 1.23
C MET A 168 -49.29 2.58 1.42
#